data_2929608a89aedbbc81450d57ab589da2
#
_entry.id   2929608a89aedbbc81450d57ab589da2
#
_cell.length_a   1.000
_cell.length_b   1.000
_cell.length_c   1.000
_cell.angle_alpha   90.00
_cell.angle_beta   90.00
_cell.angle_gamma   90.00
#
_symmetry.space_group_name_H-M   'P 1'
#
loop_
_entity.id
_entity.type
_entity.pdbx_description
1 polymer ?
#
loop_
_entity_poly.entity_id
_entity_poly.type
_entity_poly.pdbx_seq_one_letter_code
_entity_poly.pdbx_strand_id
1 'polypeptide(L)' 'MKDYLGDGIYLNYDGFTIWLTTEDGINVTNIIALKPQVYQAMIEAATRLKK' A
#
# COMPACT_ATOMS: atom_id res chain seq x y z
N MET A 1 -2.99 10.36 -5.75
CA MET A 1 -2.25 9.47 -6.65
C MET A 1 -2.60 8.03 -6.32
N LYS A 2 -2.88 7.25 -7.34
CA LYS A 2 -3.29 5.86 -7.17
C LYS A 2 -2.50 4.99 -8.14
N ASP A 3 -1.78 4.02 -7.61
CA ASP A 3 -0.97 3.11 -8.41
C ASP A 3 -1.43 1.68 -8.23
N TYR A 4 -1.45 0.95 -9.32
CA TYR A 4 -1.74 -0.48 -9.29
C TYR A 4 -0.43 -1.24 -9.05
N LEU A 5 -0.39 -2.05 -7.99
CA LEU A 5 0.83 -2.79 -7.65
C LEU A 5 0.82 -4.22 -8.19
N GLY A 6 -0.34 -4.77 -8.47
CA GLY A 6 -0.48 -6.15 -8.92
C GLY A 6 -1.40 -6.93 -7.99
N ASP A 7 -1.95 -8.04 -8.50
CA ASP A 7 -2.80 -8.95 -7.71
C ASP A 7 -3.98 -8.23 -7.06
N GLY A 8 -4.51 -7.20 -7.72
CA GLY A 8 -5.64 -6.45 -7.18
C GLY A 8 -5.28 -5.48 -6.08
N ILE A 9 -4.00 -5.20 -5.87
CA ILE A 9 -3.55 -4.31 -4.81
C ILE A 9 -3.21 -2.95 -5.39
N TYR A 10 -3.75 -1.91 -4.78
CA TYR A 10 -3.53 -0.53 -5.18
C TYR A 10 -2.90 0.26 -4.04
N LEU A 11 -2.04 1.20 -4.39
CA LEU A 11 -1.48 2.16 -3.44
C LEU A 11 -2.06 3.53 -3.75
N ASN A 12 -2.56 4.21 -2.73
CA ASN A 12 -3.10 5.55 -2.86
C ASN A 12 -2.44 6.45 -1.84
N TYR A 13 -2.15 7.69 -2.22
CA TYR A 13 -1.48 8.64 -1.34
C TYR A 13 -2.27 9.95 -1.38
N ASP A 14 -2.69 10.42 -0.22
CA ASP A 14 -3.50 11.64 -0.10
C ASP A 14 -2.69 12.87 0.30
N GLY A 15 -1.36 12.76 0.27
CA GLY A 15 -0.47 13.83 0.69
C GLY A 15 -0.01 13.68 2.13
N PHE A 16 -0.53 12.72 2.85
CA PHE A 16 -0.21 12.49 4.25
C PHE A 16 -0.13 11.01 4.59
N THR A 17 -1.14 10.26 4.23
CA THR A 17 -1.23 8.83 4.56
C THR A 17 -1.16 8.01 3.28
N ILE A 18 -0.45 6.89 3.35
CA ILE A 18 -0.42 5.91 2.26
C ILE A 18 -1.47 4.85 2.57
N TRP A 19 -2.28 4.55 1.57
CA TRP A 19 -3.35 3.56 1.69
C TRP A 19 -3.06 2.39 0.77
N LEU A 20 -3.12 1.18 1.30
CA LEU A 20 -3.10 -0.02 0.48
C LEU A 20 -4.53 -0.55 0.43
N THR A 21 -5.03 -0.76 -0.77
CA THR A 21 -6.38 -1.28 -0.94
C THR A 21 -6.35 -2.50 -1.84
N THR A 22 -7.30 -3.40 -1.62
CA THR A 22 -7.51 -4.51 -2.53
C THR A 22 -8.88 -4.34 -3.18
N GLU A 23 -8.97 -4.67 -4.46
CA GLU A 23 -10.19 -4.52 -5.20
C GLU A 23 -10.44 -5.78 -6.02
N ASP A 24 -11.72 -6.15 -6.14
CA ASP A 24 -12.12 -7.30 -6.93
C ASP A 24 -12.61 -6.90 -8.33
N GLY A 25 -12.40 -5.65 -8.70
CA GLY A 25 -12.85 -5.10 -9.99
C GLY A 25 -14.18 -4.36 -9.88
N ILE A 26 -14.89 -4.50 -8.77
CA ILE A 26 -16.16 -3.86 -8.54
C ILE A 26 -16.13 -3.06 -7.25
N ASN A 27 -15.64 -3.66 -6.18
CA ASN A 27 -15.63 -3.04 -4.85
C ASN A 27 -14.25 -3.11 -4.24
N VAL A 28 -13.97 -2.15 -3.35
CA VAL A 28 -12.80 -2.21 -2.48
C VAL A 28 -13.10 -3.24 -1.41
N THR A 29 -12.26 -4.27 -1.31
CA THR A 29 -12.48 -5.37 -0.37
C THR A 29 -11.73 -5.20 0.94
N ASN A 30 -10.59 -4.51 0.92
CA ASN A 30 -9.81 -4.23 2.13
C ASN A 30 -9.11 -2.90 2.00
N ILE A 31 -8.91 -2.23 3.14
CA ILE A 31 -8.21 -0.95 3.21
C ILE A 31 -7.25 -1.00 4.39
N ILE A 32 -5.98 -0.65 4.13
CA ILE A 32 -4.96 -0.55 5.17
C ILE A 32 -4.34 0.84 5.08
N ALA A 33 -4.35 1.56 6.20
CA ALA A 33 -3.74 2.88 6.27
C ALA A 33 -2.35 2.74 6.85
N LEU A 34 -1.35 3.32 6.19
CA LEU A 34 0.03 3.28 6.63
C LEU A 34 0.48 4.69 6.98
N LYS A 35 0.71 4.94 8.26
CA LYS A 35 1.32 6.19 8.70
C LYS A 35 2.78 6.21 8.22
N PRO A 36 3.39 7.42 8.12
CA PRO A 36 4.77 7.51 7.60
C PRO A 36 5.75 6.59 8.31
N GLN A 37 5.68 6.46 9.63
CA GLN A 37 6.58 5.58 10.37
C GLN A 37 6.39 4.11 10.01
N VAL A 38 5.13 3.71 9.85
CA VAL A 38 4.81 2.32 9.50
C VAL A 38 5.22 2.02 8.07
N TYR A 39 5.01 2.97 7.19
CA TYR A 39 5.44 2.83 5.79
C TYR A 39 6.95 2.69 5.71
N GLN A 40 7.68 3.49 6.47
CA GLN A 40 9.14 3.42 6.51
C GLN A 40 9.60 2.04 7.01
N ALA A 41 8.94 1.53 8.05
CA ALA A 41 9.27 0.20 8.57
C ALA A 41 9.01 -0.89 7.53
N MET A 42 7.96 -0.73 6.74
CA MET A 42 7.66 -1.67 5.67
C MET A 42 8.75 -1.66 4.60
N ILE A 43 9.21 -0.48 4.21
CA ILE A 43 10.28 -0.35 3.21
C ILE A 43 11.55 -1.02 3.72
N GLU A 44 11.90 -0.80 4.99
CA GLU A 44 13.10 -1.39 5.57
C GLU A 44 13.01 -2.91 5.61
N ALA A 45 11.85 -3.43 5.98
CA ALA A 45 11.63 -4.87 6.00
C ALA A 45 11.72 -5.46 4.60
N ALA A 46 11.12 -4.80 3.62
CA ALA A 46 11.16 -5.26 2.23
C ALA A 46 12.58 -5.25 1.70
N THR A 47 13.37 -4.24 2.08
CA THR A 47 14.77 -4.13 1.68
C THR A 47 15.60 -5.30 2.24
N ARG A 48 15.32 -5.70 3.49
CA ARG A 48 16.01 -6.84 4.10
C ARG A 48 15.68 -8.16 3.39
N LEU A 49 14.48 -8.28 2.86
CA LEU A 49 14.07 -9.49 2.14
C LEU A 49 14.71 -9.59 0.76
N LYS A 50 15.12 -8.46 0.25
CA LYS A 50 15.67 -8.36 -1.10
C LYS A 50 17.16 -8.66 -1.04
N LYS A 51 17.54 -9.85 -1.38
CA LYS A 51 18.94 -10.28 -1.35
C LYS A 51 19.50 -10.48 -2.72
#